data_6a55f263f26a76b918635a515d723068
#
_entry.id   6a55f263f26a76b918635a515d723068
#
_cell.length_a   1.000
_cell.length_b   1.000
_cell.length_c   1.000
_cell.angle_alpha   90.00
_cell.angle_beta   90.00
_cell.angle_gamma   90.00
#
_symmetry.space_group_name_H-M   'P 1'
#
loop_
_entity.id
_entity.type
_entity.pdbx_description
1 polymer ?
#
loop_
_entity_poly.entity_id
_entity_poly.type
_entity_poly.pdbx_seq_one_letter_code
_entity_poly.pdbx_strand_id
1 'polypeptide(L)'
;MKKIIYLFTILPIIGFCQDNYPDYNKIISEIKILKGDDDKDKDKKVHRFEIGLNGGLNFAEISQNVLNQDYTLNSKLGTLYGGTLIYNFNRFLCIKGDFDIASKGFEMSNIELDGLRDGVDAVITGDIKQMINYFDIPAFFHLGFGKKLKFDINFGPYMAFLLKNRSQLIDADGNQIEIKDNAFDFSVNNLDKIDWGWVGGAGIDYHLTDKISIGFDFLIEQGQKVLNGGSTFGDFKNRSQDFDFGVNFLLIEKKSKKLF
;
A
#
# COMPACT_ATOMS: atom_id res chain seq x y z
N MET A 1 25.52 5.68 -16.96
CA MET A 1 24.39 5.40 -16.07
C MET A 1 23.14 4.86 -16.78
N LYS A 2 22.82 5.23 -18.04
CA LYS A 2 21.64 4.69 -18.76
C LYS A 2 21.65 3.18 -19.03
N LYS A 3 22.80 2.53 -19.07
CA LYS A 3 22.92 1.08 -19.39
C LYS A 3 22.68 0.15 -18.17
N ILE A 4 22.80 0.64 -16.96
CA ILE A 4 22.70 -0.18 -15.74
C ILE A 4 21.24 -0.41 -15.33
N ILE A 5 20.36 0.58 -15.57
CA ILE A 5 18.93 0.48 -15.17
C ILE A 5 18.20 -0.61 -15.98
N TYR A 6 18.58 -0.82 -17.25
CA TYR A 6 17.96 -1.87 -18.07
C TYR A 6 18.40 -3.30 -17.70
N LEU A 7 19.55 -3.44 -17.04
CA LEU A 7 20.03 -4.76 -16.61
C LEU A 7 19.23 -5.30 -15.42
N PHE A 8 18.76 -4.42 -14.53
CA PHE A 8 18.00 -4.83 -13.34
C PHE A 8 16.53 -5.18 -13.62
N THR A 9 15.95 -4.68 -14.70
CA THR A 9 14.56 -4.99 -15.07
C THR A 9 14.40 -6.30 -15.86
N ILE A 10 15.47 -6.83 -16.43
CA ILE A 10 15.46 -8.06 -17.24
C ILE A 10 15.92 -9.28 -16.43
N LEU A 11 16.73 -9.11 -15.40
CA LEU A 11 17.27 -10.19 -14.57
C LEU A 11 16.23 -11.10 -13.88
N PRO A 12 15.07 -10.64 -13.39
CA PRO A 12 14.07 -11.52 -12.79
C PRO A 12 13.37 -12.43 -13.79
N ILE A 13 13.35 -12.06 -15.09
CA ILE A 13 12.64 -12.81 -16.13
C ILE A 13 13.48 -13.98 -16.64
N ILE A 14 14.80 -13.90 -16.51
CA ILE A 14 15.74 -14.92 -17.02
C ILE A 14 15.88 -16.13 -16.08
N GLY A 15 15.46 -16.01 -14.82
CA GLY A 15 15.58 -17.08 -13.81
C GLY A 15 14.58 -18.25 -13.95
N PHE A 16 13.61 -18.20 -14.86
CA PHE A 16 12.52 -19.19 -14.95
C PHE A 16 12.49 -20.03 -16.24
N CYS A 17 13.44 -19.88 -17.17
CA CYS A 17 13.55 -20.71 -18.36
C CYS A 17 14.92 -21.38 -18.45
N GLN A 18 15.05 -22.55 -17.85
CA GLN A 18 16.07 -23.51 -18.22
C GLN A 18 15.67 -24.12 -19.57
N ASP A 19 16.59 -24.10 -20.55
CA ASP A 19 16.69 -24.86 -21.81
C ASP A 19 16.50 -24.15 -23.15
N ASN A 20 16.42 -22.82 -23.25
CA ASN A 20 16.66 -22.16 -24.53
C ASN A 20 17.35 -20.82 -24.30
N TYR A 21 18.62 -20.73 -24.70
CA TYR A 21 19.32 -19.43 -24.73
C TYR A 21 18.56 -18.48 -25.66
N PRO A 22 18.02 -17.37 -25.20
CA PRO A 22 17.34 -16.43 -26.07
C PRO A 22 18.35 -15.82 -27.04
N ASP A 23 17.96 -15.71 -28.32
CA ASP A 23 18.75 -15.03 -29.33
C ASP A 23 18.94 -13.56 -28.92
N TYR A 24 20.13 -13.26 -28.37
CA TYR A 24 20.47 -11.90 -27.91
C TYR A 24 20.36 -10.85 -29.02
N ASN A 25 20.55 -11.26 -30.29
CA ASN A 25 20.41 -10.38 -31.43
C ASN A 25 18.96 -10.01 -31.67
N LYS A 26 18.01 -10.94 -31.42
CA LYS A 26 16.57 -10.67 -31.48
C LYS A 26 16.14 -9.72 -30.38
N ILE A 27 16.60 -9.95 -29.15
CA ILE A 27 16.32 -9.04 -28.00
C ILE A 27 16.89 -7.65 -28.28
N ILE A 28 18.11 -7.54 -28.78
CA ILE A 28 18.74 -6.26 -29.13
C ILE A 28 17.96 -5.57 -30.28
N SER A 29 17.46 -6.33 -31.27
CA SER A 29 16.65 -5.76 -32.35
C SER A 29 15.30 -5.26 -31.86
N GLU A 30 14.63 -5.98 -30.97
CA GLU A 30 13.38 -5.56 -30.34
C GLU A 30 13.59 -4.31 -29.45
N ILE A 31 14.69 -4.25 -28.70
CA ILE A 31 15.08 -3.04 -27.94
C ILE A 31 15.37 -1.86 -28.89
N LYS A 32 15.96 -2.10 -30.07
CA LYS A 32 16.17 -1.07 -31.08
C LYS A 32 14.87 -0.60 -31.73
N ILE A 33 13.89 -1.47 -31.94
CA ILE A 33 12.56 -1.13 -32.46
C ILE A 33 11.81 -0.27 -31.43
N LEU A 34 11.87 -0.66 -30.15
CA LEU A 34 11.32 0.15 -29.05
C LEU A 34 12.01 1.54 -28.95
N LYS A 35 13.29 1.63 -29.31
CA LYS A 35 14.06 2.87 -29.30
C LYS A 35 13.84 3.73 -30.54
N GLY A 36 13.50 3.12 -31.69
CA GLY A 36 13.25 3.83 -32.95
C GLY A 36 11.97 4.67 -32.95
N ASP A 37 10.98 4.30 -32.14
CA ASP A 37 9.77 5.08 -31.92
C ASP A 37 9.98 6.28 -30.96
N ASP A 38 11.06 6.26 -30.19
CA ASP A 38 11.37 7.32 -29.22
C ASP A 38 11.86 8.63 -29.88
N ASP A 39 12.41 8.57 -31.10
CA ASP A 39 12.95 9.75 -31.78
C ASP A 39 11.84 10.65 -32.37
N LYS A 40 10.63 10.13 -32.57
CA LYS A 40 9.46 10.93 -33.02
C LYS A 40 8.72 11.63 -31.86
N ASP A 41 9.02 11.25 -30.61
CA ASP A 41 8.36 11.76 -29.41
C ASP A 41 9.18 12.85 -28.69
N LYS A 42 10.22 13.40 -29.34
CA LYS A 42 11.13 14.43 -28.74
C LYS A 42 10.44 15.75 -28.35
N ASP A 43 9.22 15.97 -28.82
CA ASP A 43 8.44 17.19 -28.54
C ASP A 43 7.34 17.02 -27.48
N LYS A 44 7.19 15.83 -26.86
CA LYS A 44 6.19 15.65 -25.80
C LYS A 44 6.65 16.34 -24.52
N LYS A 45 5.83 17.28 -24.09
CA LYS A 45 5.98 18.02 -22.84
C LYS A 45 6.02 17.05 -21.67
N VAL A 46 7.09 17.06 -20.88
CA VAL A 46 7.15 16.33 -19.61
C VAL A 46 6.54 17.23 -18.55
N HIS A 47 5.39 16.86 -18.07
CA HIS A 47 4.74 17.54 -16.96
C HIS A 47 5.45 17.18 -15.67
N ARG A 48 5.84 18.18 -14.89
CA ARG A 48 6.66 17.93 -13.70
C ARG A 48 5.87 17.69 -12.44
N PHE A 49 4.76 18.39 -12.26
CA PHE A 49 3.94 18.26 -11.06
C PHE A 49 2.50 17.92 -11.42
N GLU A 50 1.97 16.92 -10.73
CA GLU A 50 0.57 16.56 -10.75
C GLU A 50 0.04 16.51 -9.32
N ILE A 51 -1.22 16.88 -9.15
CA ILE A 51 -1.97 16.67 -7.92
C ILE A 51 -3.16 15.79 -8.22
N GLY A 52 -3.56 14.98 -7.26
CA GLY A 52 -4.69 14.07 -7.42
C GLY A 52 -5.53 13.96 -6.18
N LEU A 53 -6.65 13.29 -6.37
CA LEU A 53 -7.48 12.74 -5.32
C LEU A 53 -7.53 11.24 -5.54
N ASN A 54 -7.45 10.50 -4.45
CA ASN A 54 -7.49 9.06 -4.46
C ASN A 54 -8.45 8.52 -3.40
N GLY A 55 -8.87 7.27 -3.58
CA GLY A 55 -9.69 6.58 -2.62
C GLY A 55 -9.92 5.14 -3.02
N GLY A 56 -10.07 4.27 -2.03
CA GLY A 56 -10.12 2.85 -2.29
C GLY A 56 -10.54 2.00 -1.11
N LEU A 57 -10.29 0.71 -1.27
CA LEU A 57 -10.54 -0.32 -0.27
C LEU A 57 -9.21 -0.84 0.25
N ASN A 58 -9.18 -1.12 1.54
CA ASN A 58 -8.04 -1.63 2.27
C ASN A 58 -8.43 -2.95 2.94
N PHE A 59 -7.68 -4.00 2.69
CA PHE A 59 -7.77 -5.28 3.39
C PHE A 59 -6.60 -5.38 4.36
N ALA A 60 -6.83 -4.96 5.59
CA ALA A 60 -5.81 -4.92 6.62
C ALA A 60 -5.81 -6.17 7.48
N GLU A 61 -4.64 -6.61 7.86
CA GLU A 61 -4.39 -7.69 8.80
C GLU A 61 -3.17 -7.36 9.67
N ILE A 62 -2.93 -8.14 10.67
CA ILE A 62 -1.69 -8.10 11.44
C ILE A 62 -0.85 -9.33 11.15
N SER A 63 0.45 -9.12 10.96
CA SER A 63 1.44 -10.19 10.97
C SER A 63 1.87 -10.43 12.41
N GLN A 64 1.77 -11.66 12.89
CA GLN A 64 2.01 -12.04 14.26
C GLN A 64 3.02 -13.19 14.35
N ASN A 65 3.94 -13.09 15.32
CA ASN A 65 4.86 -14.16 15.68
C ASN A 65 4.46 -14.72 17.05
N VAL A 66 3.41 -15.56 17.11
CA VAL A 66 3.04 -16.22 18.37
C VAL A 66 2.96 -17.72 18.20
N LEU A 67 3.56 -18.42 19.14
CA LEU A 67 3.51 -19.87 19.29
C LEU A 67 2.26 -20.23 20.11
N ASN A 68 1.41 -21.13 19.60
CA ASN A 68 0.21 -21.67 20.23
C ASN A 68 -0.95 -20.68 20.41
N GLN A 69 -1.84 -20.63 19.43
CA GLN A 69 -3.04 -19.78 19.50
C GLN A 69 -4.30 -20.58 19.19
N ASP A 70 -5.30 -20.44 20.05
CA ASP A 70 -6.63 -21.02 19.90
C ASP A 70 -7.62 -20.07 19.19
N TYR A 71 -7.14 -18.95 18.59
CA TYR A 71 -7.98 -17.99 17.89
C TYR A 71 -7.60 -17.82 16.41
N THR A 72 -8.55 -17.35 15.60
CA THR A 72 -8.36 -17.12 14.17
C THR A 72 -8.21 -15.61 13.91
N LEU A 73 -7.12 -15.25 13.22
CA LEU A 73 -6.91 -13.89 12.72
C LEU A 73 -7.51 -13.74 11.33
N ASN A 74 -8.36 -12.73 11.16
CA ASN A 74 -9.00 -12.41 9.89
C ASN A 74 -8.62 -11.00 9.45
N SER A 75 -8.53 -10.83 8.12
CA SER A 75 -8.37 -9.52 7.52
C SER A 75 -9.62 -8.68 7.71
N LYS A 76 -9.44 -7.40 8.01
CA LYS A 76 -10.53 -6.43 8.11
C LYS A 76 -10.62 -5.58 6.86
N LEU A 77 -11.82 -5.49 6.29
CA LEU A 77 -12.11 -4.53 5.23
C LEU A 77 -12.20 -3.13 5.81
N GLY A 78 -11.40 -2.22 5.26
CA GLY A 78 -11.40 -0.81 5.55
C GLY A 78 -11.48 0.04 4.27
N THR A 79 -11.37 1.34 4.44
CA THR A 79 -11.33 2.31 3.34
C THR A 79 -10.10 3.20 3.48
N LEU A 80 -9.63 3.70 2.36
CA LEU A 80 -8.63 4.76 2.30
C LEU A 80 -9.14 5.87 1.40
N TYR A 81 -8.76 7.10 1.68
CA TYR A 81 -9.06 8.26 0.83
C TYR A 81 -8.13 9.42 1.17
N GLY A 82 -7.76 10.17 0.17
CA GLY A 82 -6.82 11.25 0.35
C GLY A 82 -6.47 12.03 -0.89
N GLY A 83 -5.24 12.51 -0.92
CA GLY A 83 -4.69 13.27 -2.02
C GLY A 83 -3.32 12.80 -2.42
N THR A 84 -3.04 12.93 -3.70
CA THR A 84 -1.80 12.50 -4.35
C THR A 84 -0.99 13.69 -4.82
N LEU A 85 0.33 13.63 -4.66
CA LEU A 85 1.30 14.54 -5.26
C LEU A 85 2.32 13.74 -6.07
N ILE A 86 2.48 14.08 -7.35
CA ILE A 86 3.40 13.40 -8.25
C ILE A 86 4.42 14.40 -8.81
N TYR A 87 5.70 14.01 -8.76
CA TYR A 87 6.78 14.73 -9.42
C TYR A 87 7.42 13.86 -10.49
N ASN A 88 7.22 14.23 -11.76
CA ASN A 88 7.74 13.52 -12.91
C ASN A 88 9.18 13.96 -13.24
N PHE A 89 10.16 13.05 -13.14
CA PHE A 89 11.53 13.27 -13.62
C PHE A 89 11.59 13.14 -15.14
N ASN A 90 10.88 12.17 -15.66
CA ASN A 90 10.72 11.90 -17.09
C ASN A 90 9.42 11.09 -17.32
N ARG A 91 9.15 10.68 -18.56
CA ARG A 91 7.93 9.95 -18.89
C ARG A 91 7.79 8.54 -18.27
N PHE A 92 8.87 7.99 -17.71
CA PHE A 92 8.92 6.64 -17.17
C PHE A 92 9.07 6.62 -15.65
N LEU A 93 9.68 7.66 -15.09
CA LEU A 93 10.05 7.71 -13.67
C LEU A 93 9.46 8.94 -13.03
N CYS A 94 8.71 8.75 -11.97
CA CYS A 94 8.28 9.79 -11.04
C CYS A 94 8.45 9.37 -9.59
N ILE A 95 8.33 10.33 -8.69
CA ILE A 95 8.05 10.12 -7.28
C ILE A 95 6.58 10.47 -7.07
N LYS A 96 5.83 9.55 -6.48
CA LYS A 96 4.44 9.72 -6.06
C LYS A 96 4.40 9.67 -4.55
N GLY A 97 3.64 10.56 -3.92
CA GLY A 97 3.35 10.53 -2.49
C GLY A 97 1.86 10.68 -2.29
N ASP A 98 1.27 9.79 -1.51
CA ASP A 98 -0.13 9.87 -1.13
C ASP A 98 -0.24 10.35 0.32
N PHE A 99 -1.35 11.01 0.66
CA PHE A 99 -1.66 11.57 1.96
C PHE A 99 -3.06 11.14 2.31
N ASP A 100 -3.18 9.98 2.97
CA ASP A 100 -4.43 9.26 3.10
C ASP A 100 -4.93 9.17 4.54
N ILE A 101 -6.24 9.16 4.68
CA ILE A 101 -6.89 8.64 5.88
C ILE A 101 -7.23 7.19 5.58
N ALA A 102 -6.50 6.26 6.22
CA ALA A 102 -6.67 4.83 6.04
C ALA A 102 -7.28 4.17 7.27
N SER A 103 -8.32 3.37 7.09
CA SER A 103 -8.92 2.55 8.14
C SER A 103 -8.34 1.15 8.06
N LYS A 104 -7.36 0.87 8.90
CA LYS A 104 -6.70 -0.44 9.06
C LYS A 104 -7.29 -1.20 10.25
N GLY A 105 -6.76 -2.36 10.57
CA GLY A 105 -7.11 -3.16 11.74
C GLY A 105 -7.17 -4.64 11.41
N PHE A 106 -7.83 -5.38 12.29
CA PHE A 106 -7.95 -6.84 12.18
C PHE A 106 -9.18 -7.34 12.95
N GLU A 107 -9.54 -8.58 12.71
CA GLU A 107 -10.56 -9.29 13.48
C GLU A 107 -9.93 -10.55 14.07
N MET A 108 -10.25 -10.82 15.34
CA MET A 108 -9.90 -12.06 16.01
C MET A 108 -11.18 -12.79 16.36
N SER A 109 -11.32 -14.03 15.91
CA SER A 109 -12.49 -14.85 16.17
C SER A 109 -12.17 -15.99 17.14
N ASN A 110 -13.20 -16.43 17.87
CA ASN A 110 -13.13 -17.52 18.86
C ASN A 110 -12.18 -17.21 20.04
N ILE A 111 -12.22 -16.00 20.57
CA ILE A 111 -11.43 -15.63 21.74
C ILE A 111 -12.19 -16.04 23.00
N GLU A 112 -11.51 -16.74 23.89
CA GLU A 112 -11.98 -17.01 25.23
C GLU A 112 -11.41 -15.99 26.21
N LEU A 113 -12.29 -15.30 26.91
CA LEU A 113 -11.93 -14.27 27.88
C LEU A 113 -12.51 -14.60 29.24
N ASP A 114 -11.67 -14.51 30.26
CA ASP A 114 -12.14 -14.46 31.61
C ASP A 114 -12.77 -13.09 31.86
N GLY A 115 -14.07 -13.06 32.12
CA GLY A 115 -14.83 -11.83 32.29
C GLY A 115 -15.88 -11.96 33.39
N LEU A 116 -16.49 -10.82 33.74
CA LEU A 116 -17.64 -10.77 34.63
C LEU A 116 -18.90 -10.63 33.78
N ARG A 117 -19.75 -11.67 33.77
CA ARG A 117 -21.09 -11.59 33.21
C ARG A 117 -22.08 -11.53 34.38
N ASP A 118 -22.84 -10.45 34.46
CA ASP A 118 -23.80 -10.22 35.55
C ASP A 118 -23.21 -10.29 36.98
N GLY A 119 -21.91 -9.95 37.11
CA GLY A 119 -21.20 -9.97 38.40
C GLY A 119 -20.68 -11.34 38.83
N VAL A 120 -20.70 -12.33 37.95
CA VAL A 120 -20.17 -13.67 38.16
C VAL A 120 -19.01 -13.91 37.20
N ASP A 121 -17.92 -14.50 37.68
CA ASP A 121 -16.81 -14.92 36.84
C ASP A 121 -17.30 -15.91 35.77
N ALA A 122 -17.11 -15.56 34.51
CA ALA A 122 -17.53 -16.34 33.37
C ALA A 122 -16.48 -16.28 32.24
N VAL A 123 -16.32 -17.41 31.56
CA VAL A 123 -15.58 -17.43 30.29
C VAL A 123 -16.52 -16.91 29.20
N ILE A 124 -16.13 -15.80 28.58
CA ILE A 124 -16.89 -15.18 27.48
C ILE A 124 -16.18 -15.56 26.19
N THR A 125 -16.84 -16.30 25.32
CA THR A 125 -16.36 -16.55 23.95
C THR A 125 -16.93 -15.49 23.02
N GLY A 126 -16.09 -14.89 22.20
CA GLY A 126 -16.53 -13.85 21.29
C GLY A 126 -15.47 -13.49 20.23
N ASP A 127 -15.83 -12.49 19.41
CA ASP A 127 -15.00 -11.95 18.37
C ASP A 127 -14.55 -10.52 18.72
N ILE A 128 -13.27 -10.21 18.55
CA ILE A 128 -12.73 -8.86 18.69
C ILE A 128 -12.55 -8.24 17.32
N LYS A 129 -13.14 -7.06 17.14
CA LYS A 129 -12.90 -6.19 15.98
C LYS A 129 -12.08 -4.99 16.39
N GLN A 130 -10.86 -4.92 15.86
CA GLN A 130 -9.97 -3.78 16.07
C GLN A 130 -10.04 -2.86 14.86
N MET A 131 -10.37 -1.58 15.08
CA MET A 131 -10.40 -0.53 14.08
C MET A 131 -9.32 0.49 14.39
N ILE A 132 -8.36 0.64 13.49
CA ILE A 132 -7.23 1.54 13.66
C ILE A 132 -7.19 2.51 12.47
N ASN A 133 -7.43 3.79 12.72
CA ASN A 133 -7.37 4.81 11.68
C ASN A 133 -6.02 5.51 11.73
N TYR A 134 -5.39 5.60 10.58
CA TYR A 134 -4.10 6.27 10.39
C TYR A 134 -4.22 7.44 9.43
N PHE A 135 -3.37 8.44 9.64
CA PHE A 135 -2.92 9.32 8.58
C PHE A 135 -1.69 8.67 7.96
N ASP A 136 -1.83 8.17 6.74
CA ASP A 136 -0.86 7.34 6.05
C ASP A 136 -0.19 8.12 4.93
N ILE A 137 1.13 7.99 4.83
CA ILE A 137 1.95 8.72 3.87
C ILE A 137 2.90 7.73 3.18
N PRO A 138 2.44 6.98 2.18
CA PRO A 138 3.31 6.23 1.31
C PRO A 138 4.04 7.15 0.33
N ALA A 139 5.30 6.85 0.07
CA ALA A 139 6.15 7.57 -0.89
C ALA A 139 6.80 6.58 -1.85
N PHE A 140 6.47 6.66 -3.12
CA PHE A 140 6.87 5.67 -4.12
C PHE A 140 7.88 6.20 -5.11
N PHE A 141 8.81 5.35 -5.49
CA PHE A 141 9.36 5.37 -6.83
C PHE A 141 8.36 4.68 -7.76
N HIS A 142 7.80 5.45 -8.68
CA HIS A 142 6.80 5.00 -9.64
C HIS A 142 7.43 4.90 -11.03
N LEU A 143 7.41 3.68 -11.60
CA LEU A 143 7.96 3.37 -12.90
C LEU A 143 6.83 3.01 -13.87
N GLY A 144 6.48 3.94 -14.77
CA GLY A 144 5.38 3.78 -15.73
C GLY A 144 5.85 3.47 -17.14
N PHE A 145 5.21 2.51 -17.81
CA PHE A 145 5.50 2.05 -19.18
C PHE A 145 4.25 2.14 -20.04
N GLY A 146 4.33 2.83 -21.15
CA GLY A 146 3.20 3.02 -22.07
C GLY A 146 3.08 4.48 -22.53
N LYS A 147 2.00 4.78 -23.24
CA LYS A 147 1.74 6.13 -23.76
C LYS A 147 0.43 6.70 -23.17
N LYS A 148 -0.70 6.35 -23.74
CA LYS A 148 -2.04 6.75 -23.29
C LYS A 148 -2.51 5.86 -22.13
N LEU A 149 -2.26 4.56 -22.23
CA LEU A 149 -2.38 3.58 -21.18
C LEU A 149 -0.97 3.27 -20.71
N LYS A 150 -0.69 3.42 -19.42
CA LYS A 150 0.57 3.07 -18.79
C LYS A 150 0.33 1.95 -17.78
N PHE A 151 1.23 1.00 -17.77
CA PHE A 151 1.38 0.04 -16.69
C PHE A 151 2.50 0.55 -15.79
N ASP A 152 2.35 0.43 -14.51
CA ASP A 152 3.33 0.94 -13.57
C ASP A 152 3.66 -0.05 -12.46
N ILE A 153 4.82 0.19 -11.87
CA ILE A 153 5.33 -0.51 -10.71
C ILE A 153 5.68 0.55 -9.66
N ASN A 154 5.15 0.36 -8.47
CA ASN A 154 5.32 1.23 -7.32
C ASN A 154 6.15 0.53 -6.26
N PHE A 155 7.11 1.23 -5.66
CA PHE A 155 7.87 0.74 -4.51
C PHE A 155 8.44 1.90 -3.71
N GLY A 156 8.32 1.81 -2.37
CA GLY A 156 8.88 2.81 -1.48
C GLY A 156 8.55 2.58 -0.01
N PRO A 157 8.98 3.49 0.86
CA PRO A 157 8.60 3.48 2.27
C PRO A 157 7.21 4.08 2.47
N TYR A 158 6.58 3.73 3.59
CA TYR A 158 5.45 4.47 4.14
C TYR A 158 5.68 4.84 5.60
N MET A 159 4.97 5.87 6.05
CA MET A 159 4.87 6.28 7.44
C MET A 159 3.41 6.59 7.76
N ALA A 160 2.91 6.02 8.85
CA ALA A 160 1.53 6.17 9.28
C ALA A 160 1.45 6.71 10.72
N PHE A 161 0.58 7.69 10.94
CA PHE A 161 0.34 8.31 12.23
C PHE A 161 -1.02 7.90 12.76
N LEU A 162 -1.04 7.31 13.94
CA LEU A 162 -2.27 6.86 14.59
C LEU A 162 -3.19 8.05 14.89
N LEU A 163 -4.38 8.04 14.29
CA LEU A 163 -5.42 9.03 14.55
C LEU A 163 -6.42 8.55 15.61
N LYS A 164 -6.85 7.30 15.47
CA LYS A 164 -7.86 6.71 16.33
C LYS A 164 -7.74 5.20 16.39
N ASN A 165 -7.99 4.65 17.55
CA ASN A 165 -8.08 3.23 17.78
C ASN A 165 -9.38 2.89 18.52
N ARG A 166 -10.06 1.82 18.12
CA ARG A 166 -11.28 1.32 18.75
C ARG A 166 -11.29 -0.20 18.72
N SER A 167 -11.57 -0.79 19.89
CA SER A 167 -11.80 -2.22 20.03
C SER A 167 -13.29 -2.47 20.31
N GLN A 168 -13.85 -3.48 19.68
CA GLN A 168 -15.21 -3.94 19.90
C GLN A 168 -15.18 -5.43 20.18
N LEU A 169 -15.77 -5.87 21.26
CA LEU A 169 -16.02 -7.27 21.55
C LEU A 169 -17.47 -7.59 21.16
N ILE A 170 -17.65 -8.65 20.38
CA ILE A 170 -18.95 -9.14 19.95
C ILE A 170 -19.10 -10.55 20.54
N ASP A 171 -20.13 -10.78 21.35
CA ASP A 171 -20.39 -12.11 21.90
C ASP A 171 -20.95 -13.07 20.85
N ALA A 172 -21.11 -14.35 21.22
CA ALA A 172 -21.64 -15.39 20.35
C ALA A 172 -23.09 -15.11 19.89
N ASP A 173 -23.82 -14.27 20.61
CA ASP A 173 -25.19 -13.85 20.28
C ASP A 173 -25.23 -12.60 19.37
N GLY A 174 -24.05 -12.03 19.04
CA GLY A 174 -23.92 -10.85 18.20
C GLY A 174 -24.09 -9.53 18.95
N ASN A 175 -24.15 -9.54 20.28
CA ASN A 175 -24.26 -8.34 21.07
C ASN A 175 -22.87 -7.70 21.25
N GLN A 176 -22.84 -6.37 21.17
CA GLN A 176 -21.62 -5.64 21.43
C GLN A 176 -21.43 -5.50 22.94
N ILE A 177 -20.32 -6.04 23.46
CA ILE A 177 -19.91 -5.89 24.86
C ILE A 177 -18.91 -4.76 24.95
N GLU A 178 -19.19 -3.79 25.84
CA GLU A 178 -18.25 -2.72 26.13
C GLU A 178 -17.14 -3.27 27.04
N ILE A 179 -15.91 -3.29 26.50
CA ILE A 179 -14.74 -3.71 27.27
C ILE A 179 -14.35 -2.55 28.18
N LYS A 180 -14.43 -2.75 29.47
CA LYS A 180 -13.87 -1.79 30.45
C LYS A 180 -12.36 -1.73 30.29
N ASP A 181 -11.84 -0.53 30.28
CA ASP A 181 -10.51 -0.06 29.82
C ASP A 181 -9.26 -0.88 30.18
N ASN A 182 -9.32 -1.92 30.98
CA ASN A 182 -8.14 -2.62 31.48
C ASN A 182 -8.10 -4.14 31.20
N ALA A 183 -9.10 -4.70 30.53
CA ALA A 183 -9.15 -6.14 30.27
C ALA A 183 -8.36 -6.60 29.03
N PHE A 184 -7.94 -5.65 28.17
CA PHE A 184 -7.22 -5.92 26.94
C PHE A 184 -6.00 -5.04 26.79
N ASP A 185 -4.84 -5.65 26.53
CA ASP A 185 -3.59 -4.98 26.16
C ASP A 185 -3.66 -4.19 24.83
N PHE A 186 -4.77 -4.33 24.09
CA PHE A 186 -5.07 -3.53 22.89
C PHE A 186 -5.75 -2.18 23.20
N SER A 187 -5.71 -1.74 24.43
CA SER A 187 -6.24 -0.43 24.79
C SER A 187 -5.57 0.67 23.97
N VAL A 188 -6.31 1.74 23.68
CA VAL A 188 -5.88 2.91 22.90
C VAL A 188 -4.53 3.48 23.39
N ASN A 189 -4.17 3.24 24.64
CA ASN A 189 -2.98 3.78 25.27
C ASN A 189 -1.70 2.96 24.98
N ASN A 190 -1.82 1.73 24.47
CA ASN A 190 -0.70 0.81 24.31
C ASN A 190 -0.21 0.66 22.85
N LEU A 191 -0.93 1.22 21.87
CA LEU A 191 -0.46 1.22 20.49
C LEU A 191 0.52 2.35 20.24
N ASP A 192 1.59 2.04 19.55
CA ASP A 192 2.53 3.03 19.06
C ASP A 192 1.84 4.03 18.13
N LYS A 193 2.13 5.30 18.33
CA LYS A 193 1.52 6.40 17.56
C LYS A 193 2.02 6.50 16.13
N ILE A 194 3.15 5.88 15.85
CA ILE A 194 3.79 5.91 14.53
C ILE A 194 4.03 4.48 14.08
N ASP A 195 3.59 4.16 12.88
CA ASP A 195 3.95 2.95 12.15
C ASP A 195 4.79 3.33 10.93
N TRP A 196 5.64 2.41 10.46
CA TRP A 196 6.41 2.59 9.26
C TRP A 196 6.75 1.24 8.63
N GLY A 197 6.98 1.25 7.34
CA GLY A 197 7.31 0.04 6.61
C GLY A 197 7.61 0.29 5.15
N TRP A 198 7.40 -0.75 4.37
CA TRP A 198 7.56 -0.75 2.92
C TRP A 198 6.23 -0.98 2.24
N VAL A 199 6.07 -0.34 1.11
CA VAL A 199 4.92 -0.51 0.23
C VAL A 199 5.40 -0.80 -1.18
N GLY A 200 4.72 -1.71 -1.86
CA GLY A 200 5.02 -2.04 -3.25
C GLY A 200 3.81 -2.59 -3.95
N GLY A 201 3.78 -2.41 -5.27
CA GLY A 201 2.66 -2.88 -6.06
C GLY A 201 2.75 -2.54 -7.53
N ALA A 202 1.63 -2.67 -8.21
CA ALA A 202 1.50 -2.38 -9.63
C ALA A 202 0.18 -1.70 -9.92
N GLY A 203 0.15 -0.92 -10.98
CA GLY A 203 -1.03 -0.16 -11.37
C GLY A 203 -1.18 0.03 -12.87
N ILE A 204 -2.23 0.76 -13.19
CA ILE A 204 -2.57 1.15 -14.56
C ILE A 204 -3.03 2.60 -14.53
N ASP A 205 -2.36 3.46 -15.29
CA ASP A 205 -2.76 4.84 -15.51
C ASP A 205 -3.31 5.03 -16.93
N TYR A 206 -4.43 5.72 -17.04
CA TYR A 206 -5.02 6.10 -18.32
C TYR A 206 -5.14 7.62 -18.45
N HIS A 207 -4.45 8.19 -19.43
CA HIS A 207 -4.54 9.61 -19.73
C HIS A 207 -5.82 9.91 -20.52
N LEU A 208 -6.84 10.46 -19.84
CA LEU A 208 -8.09 10.89 -20.46
C LEU A 208 -7.84 12.06 -21.41
N THR A 209 -7.04 13.02 -20.95
CA THR A 209 -6.60 14.21 -21.69
C THR A 209 -5.13 14.46 -21.43
N ASP A 210 -4.57 15.50 -22.05
CA ASP A 210 -3.20 15.95 -21.75
C ASP A 210 -3.05 16.51 -20.31
N LYS A 211 -4.15 16.69 -19.57
CA LYS A 211 -4.15 17.31 -18.24
C LYS A 211 -4.79 16.46 -17.16
N ILE A 212 -5.48 15.39 -17.53
CA ILE A 212 -6.21 14.55 -16.58
C ILE A 212 -5.86 13.09 -16.84
N SER A 213 -5.45 12.40 -15.81
CA SER A 213 -5.32 10.94 -15.82
C SER A 213 -6.17 10.30 -14.73
N ILE A 214 -6.55 9.06 -14.95
CA ILE A 214 -7.16 8.19 -13.95
C ILE A 214 -6.22 7.01 -13.74
N GLY A 215 -6.07 6.60 -12.50
CA GLY A 215 -5.21 5.50 -12.09
C GLY A 215 -5.95 4.47 -11.26
N PHE A 216 -5.46 3.25 -11.30
CA PHE A 216 -5.84 2.17 -10.42
C PHE A 216 -4.58 1.45 -9.98
N ASP A 217 -4.35 1.40 -8.68
CA ASP A 217 -3.20 0.75 -8.06
C ASP A 217 -3.65 -0.42 -7.18
N PHE A 218 -2.91 -1.52 -7.25
CA PHE A 218 -2.91 -2.58 -6.25
C PHE A 218 -1.60 -2.52 -5.49
N LEU A 219 -1.69 -2.24 -4.19
CA LEU A 219 -0.54 -2.03 -3.32
C LEU A 219 -0.55 -3.04 -2.17
N ILE A 220 0.63 -3.42 -1.72
CA ILE A 220 0.85 -4.25 -0.53
C ILE A 220 1.75 -3.47 0.40
N GLU A 221 1.28 -3.19 1.59
CA GLU A 221 2.07 -2.59 2.66
C GLU A 221 2.51 -3.65 3.66
N GLN A 222 3.75 -3.52 4.12
CA GLN A 222 4.33 -4.39 5.13
C GLN A 222 5.01 -3.56 6.22
N GLY A 223 4.37 -3.48 7.38
CA GLY A 223 4.90 -2.82 8.57
C GLY A 223 6.19 -3.48 9.06
N GLN A 224 7.12 -2.67 9.47
CA GLN A 224 8.38 -3.10 10.09
C GLN A 224 8.36 -2.89 11.59
N LYS A 225 7.57 -1.94 12.05
CA LYS A 225 7.46 -1.61 13.46
C LYS A 225 6.48 -2.53 14.18
N VAL A 226 6.87 -2.95 15.38
CA VAL A 226 5.98 -3.62 16.33
C VAL A 226 5.07 -2.58 16.95
N LEU A 227 3.75 -2.76 16.82
CA LEU A 227 2.75 -1.76 17.23
C LEU A 227 2.44 -1.79 18.73
N ASN A 228 2.66 -2.92 19.39
CA ASN A 228 2.25 -3.18 20.76
C ASN A 228 3.40 -3.77 21.58
N GLY A 229 4.50 -3.07 21.67
CA GLY A 229 5.69 -3.57 22.38
C GLY A 229 5.37 -4.04 23.80
N GLY A 230 5.58 -5.35 24.07
CA GLY A 230 5.39 -5.96 25.37
C GLY A 230 3.99 -6.53 25.65
N SER A 231 3.16 -6.72 24.65
CA SER A 231 1.86 -7.38 24.79
C SER A 231 2.02 -8.88 25.06
N THR A 232 1.13 -9.45 25.88
CA THR A 232 1.03 -10.90 26.13
C THR A 232 0.66 -11.69 24.88
N PHE A 233 0.10 -11.04 23.87
CA PHE A 233 -0.33 -11.65 22.60
C PHE A 233 0.74 -11.66 21.51
N GLY A 234 1.97 -11.20 21.82
CA GLY A 234 3.10 -11.19 20.90
C GLY A 234 3.26 -9.88 20.10
N ASP A 235 4.19 -9.91 19.16
CA ASP A 235 4.56 -8.75 18.36
C ASP A 235 3.63 -8.59 17.16
N PHE A 236 2.88 -7.50 17.11
CA PHE A 236 1.99 -7.19 15.99
C PHE A 236 2.62 -6.18 15.05
N LYS A 237 2.58 -6.48 13.75
CA LYS A 237 2.96 -5.55 12.67
C LYS A 237 1.81 -5.43 11.69
N ASN A 238 1.53 -4.22 11.22
CA ASN A 238 0.53 -4.00 10.19
C ASN A 238 0.93 -4.65 8.86
N ARG A 239 -0.07 -5.17 8.18
CA ARG A 239 -0.02 -5.57 6.78
C ARG A 239 -1.32 -5.18 6.12
N SER A 240 -1.27 -4.67 4.89
CA SER A 240 -2.47 -4.39 4.12
C SER A 240 -2.30 -4.67 2.64
N GLN A 241 -3.44 -4.87 1.98
CA GLN A 241 -3.59 -4.95 0.55
C GLN A 241 -4.60 -3.87 0.16
N ASP A 242 -4.15 -2.91 -0.65
CA ASP A 242 -4.92 -1.73 -0.99
C ASP A 242 -5.28 -1.75 -2.46
N PHE A 243 -6.53 -1.43 -2.75
CA PHE A 243 -7.07 -1.23 -4.08
C PHE A 243 -7.44 0.24 -4.17
N ASP A 244 -6.58 1.01 -4.80
CA ASP A 244 -6.70 2.46 -4.86
C ASP A 244 -7.10 2.94 -6.25
N PHE A 245 -8.00 3.92 -6.31
CA PHE A 245 -8.44 4.58 -7.51
C PHE A 245 -8.17 6.08 -7.40
N GLY A 246 -7.47 6.63 -8.38
CA GLY A 246 -7.05 8.02 -8.38
C GLY A 246 -7.46 8.81 -9.62
N VAL A 247 -7.62 10.12 -9.43
CA VAL A 247 -7.77 11.10 -10.53
C VAL A 247 -6.70 12.17 -10.33
N ASN A 248 -5.80 12.32 -11.32
CA ASN A 248 -4.68 13.23 -11.25
C ASN A 248 -4.81 14.38 -12.26
N PHE A 249 -4.39 15.56 -11.85
CA PHE A 249 -4.45 16.79 -12.61
C PHE A 249 -3.03 17.39 -12.75
N LEU A 250 -2.67 17.71 -13.96
CA LEU A 250 -1.41 18.37 -14.26
C LEU A 250 -1.44 19.85 -13.85
N LEU A 251 -0.46 20.25 -13.01
CA LEU A 251 -0.35 21.64 -12.53
C LEU A 251 0.61 22.49 -13.34
N ILE A 252 1.76 21.95 -13.74
CA ILE A 252 2.85 22.73 -14.34
C ILE A 252 3.38 22.05 -15.58
N GLU A 253 3.31 22.78 -16.70
CA GLU A 253 3.91 22.44 -17.96
C GLU A 253 5.23 23.20 -18.15
N LYS A 254 6.36 22.50 -18.16
CA LYS A 254 7.63 23.12 -18.55
C LYS A 254 7.86 22.93 -20.04
N LYS A 255 7.80 24.02 -20.81
CA LYS A 255 8.29 24.00 -22.20
C LYS A 255 9.77 23.61 -22.19
N SER A 256 10.12 22.53 -22.85
CA SER A 256 11.52 22.19 -23.11
C SER A 256 12.15 23.38 -23.82
N LYS A 257 13.10 24.08 -23.18
CA LYS A 257 13.96 25.00 -23.91
C LYS A 257 14.78 24.14 -24.87
N LYS A 258 14.64 24.37 -26.16
CA LYS A 258 15.63 23.91 -27.15
C LYS A 258 16.97 24.47 -26.69
N LEU A 259 17.86 23.65 -26.17
CA LEU A 259 19.28 23.96 -26.07
C LEU A 259 19.81 23.86 -27.50
N PHE A 260 20.23 25.01 -28.01
CA PHE A 260 20.92 25.14 -29.28
C PHE A 260 22.15 24.23 -29.35
#